data_3996b90a52986c4fb5dbccd80adbe828
#
_entry.id   3996b90a52986c4fb5dbccd80adbe828
#
_cell.length_a   1.000
_cell.length_b   1.000
_cell.length_c   1.000
_cell.angle_alpha   90.00
_cell.angle_beta   90.00
_cell.angle_gamma   90.00
#
_symmetry.space_group_name_H-M   'P 1'
#
loop_
_entity.id
_entity.type
_entity.pdbx_description
1 polymer ?
#
loop_
_entity_poly.entity_id
_entity_poly.type
_entity_poly.pdbx_seq_one_letter_code
_entity_poly.pdbx_strand_id
1 'polypeptide(L)'
;MPASSKRLKYSAISQNRKLAYSETDRAYIGLEDIESWTGRLLPGERAEPEGTVSIYEVGDVLFGKLRPYLAKVHLAEEAGACSTEALVLRPQRSLHPAYLKYVLLDPKRIDEINASTFGAQMPRASWDFIGNCKIFVPELTTQKAIAAFLDRETARIDKLIAKKERQVELLHKRAKQAVAELVTGATVGGMATVETGLDHIPRIPAHWSLLRAGHLFHEVAEPNTDDLPVLSVSIHTGISDRQLDDEERDRKVNLIEDRSSYKCVRPGYLAYNMMRAWQGAVGVSTVDGAVSPAYVVAKPTRDLHSLYYQFLLRTPPFIEQMRQGSKGITDFRLRLYWEQFRLIMLPVPPLEEQRRIAAEAERELAHADEVAARIVRSVALL
;
A
#
# COMPACT_ATOMS: atom_id res chain seq x y z
N MET A 1 -3.69 19.77 45.88
CA MET A 1 -2.28 19.68 46.31
C MET A 1 -1.40 20.18 45.16
N PRO A 2 -0.28 20.87 45.43
CA PRO A 2 0.59 21.30 44.36
C PRO A 2 1.07 20.10 43.53
N ALA A 3 1.21 20.30 42.24
CA ALA A 3 1.69 19.32 41.29
C ALA A 3 3.07 18.78 41.75
N SER A 4 3.21 17.49 41.90
CA SER A 4 4.43 16.87 42.40
C SER A 4 5.00 15.85 41.44
N SER A 5 6.32 15.83 41.28
CA SER A 5 7.02 14.74 40.59
C SER A 5 7.09 13.55 41.52
N LYS A 6 6.55 12.38 41.12
CA LYS A 6 6.56 11.13 41.91
C LYS A 6 7.07 9.99 41.05
N ARG A 7 7.64 8.95 41.69
CA ARG A 7 7.95 7.71 40.98
C ARG A 7 6.64 7.01 40.62
N LEU A 8 6.56 6.44 39.40
CA LEU A 8 5.34 5.81 38.87
C LEU A 8 4.78 4.74 39.81
N LYS A 9 5.64 3.94 40.45
CA LYS A 9 5.22 2.87 41.38
C LYS A 9 4.41 3.35 42.59
N TYR A 10 4.42 4.65 42.90
CA TYR A 10 3.59 5.22 43.96
C TYR A 10 2.23 5.71 43.46
N SER A 11 2.01 5.62 42.15
CA SER A 11 0.75 6.07 41.50
C SER A 11 0.12 5.01 40.62
N ALA A 12 0.83 3.93 40.29
CA ALA A 12 0.31 2.76 39.58
C ALA A 12 0.94 1.47 40.13
N ILE A 13 0.21 0.37 40.05
CA ILE A 13 0.65 -0.96 40.51
C ILE A 13 0.72 -1.88 39.29
N SER A 14 1.83 -2.59 39.12
CA SER A 14 1.92 -3.66 38.14
C SER A 14 1.15 -4.89 38.64
N GLN A 15 0.13 -5.29 37.91
CA GLN A 15 -0.65 -6.49 38.18
C GLN A 15 0.09 -7.72 37.65
N ASN A 16 0.12 -8.78 38.43
CA ASN A 16 0.79 -10.03 38.04
C ASN A 16 -0.17 -11.23 38.10
N ARG A 17 -1.46 -10.99 37.79
CA ARG A 17 -2.46 -12.07 37.74
C ARG A 17 -2.31 -12.78 36.39
N LYS A 18 -1.93 -14.05 36.45
CA LYS A 18 -1.72 -14.89 35.26
C LYS A 18 -2.60 -16.15 35.36
N LEU A 19 -3.11 -16.61 34.23
CA LEU A 19 -3.89 -17.83 34.08
C LEU A 19 -3.46 -18.55 32.80
N ALA A 20 -3.73 -19.84 32.68
CA ALA A 20 -3.72 -20.49 31.38
C ALA A 20 -4.87 -19.92 30.53
N TYR A 21 -4.67 -19.70 29.26
CA TYR A 21 -5.73 -19.12 28.42
C TYR A 21 -6.97 -20.01 28.36
N SER A 22 -6.79 -21.31 28.42
CA SER A 22 -7.88 -22.31 28.54
C SER A 22 -8.75 -22.18 29.80
N GLU A 23 -8.28 -21.43 30.79
CA GLU A 23 -9.02 -21.20 32.07
C GLU A 23 -9.79 -19.87 32.07
N THR A 24 -9.89 -19.19 30.93
CA THR A 24 -10.57 -17.88 30.80
C THR A 24 -11.31 -17.75 29.48
N ASP A 25 -12.51 -17.17 29.52
CA ASP A 25 -13.30 -16.80 28.34
C ASP A 25 -13.04 -15.33 27.90
N ARG A 26 -12.01 -14.69 28.47
CA ARG A 26 -11.73 -13.28 28.21
C ARG A 26 -11.09 -13.09 26.84
N ALA A 27 -11.52 -12.04 26.14
CA ALA A 27 -10.91 -11.65 24.88
C ALA A 27 -9.41 -11.36 25.07
N TYR A 28 -8.59 -11.86 24.14
CA TYR A 28 -7.14 -11.70 24.18
C TYR A 28 -6.67 -10.49 23.36
N ILE A 29 -5.64 -9.82 23.86
CA ILE A 29 -4.90 -8.77 23.16
C ILE A 29 -3.42 -9.16 23.15
N GLY A 30 -2.86 -9.44 21.97
CA GLY A 30 -1.43 -9.57 21.74
C GLY A 30 -0.73 -8.21 21.63
N LEU A 31 0.59 -8.16 21.69
CA LEU A 31 1.31 -6.92 21.41
C LEU A 31 1.17 -6.53 19.93
N GLU A 32 1.01 -7.49 19.04
CA GLU A 32 0.74 -7.29 17.61
C GLU A 32 -0.56 -6.54 17.34
N ASP A 33 -1.56 -6.72 18.20
CA ASP A 33 -2.87 -6.07 18.07
C ASP A 33 -2.86 -4.59 18.49
N ILE A 34 -1.80 -4.13 19.17
CA ILE A 34 -1.69 -2.75 19.61
C ILE A 34 -0.88 -1.95 18.59
N GLU A 35 -1.49 -0.91 18.03
CA GLU A 35 -0.82 0.02 17.14
C GLU A 35 0.26 0.82 17.87
N SER A 36 1.47 0.87 17.28
CA SER A 36 2.60 1.61 17.84
C SER A 36 2.29 3.11 17.94
N TRP A 37 2.72 3.74 19.04
CA TRP A 37 2.63 5.18 19.33
C TRP A 37 1.21 5.75 19.54
N THR A 38 0.16 5.04 19.12
CA THR A 38 -1.24 5.48 19.31
C THR A 38 -1.95 4.71 20.41
N GLY A 39 -1.57 3.45 20.60
CA GLY A 39 -2.19 2.55 21.57
C GLY A 39 -3.60 2.10 21.17
N ARG A 40 -4.02 2.33 19.93
CA ARG A 40 -5.28 1.82 19.37
C ARG A 40 -5.16 0.33 19.09
N LEU A 41 -6.28 -0.38 19.16
CA LEU A 41 -6.34 -1.76 18.71
C LEU A 41 -6.49 -1.80 17.19
N LEU A 42 -5.65 -2.61 16.54
CA LEU A 42 -5.75 -2.84 15.12
C LEU A 42 -7.02 -3.65 14.81
N PRO A 43 -7.72 -3.35 13.70
CA PRO A 43 -8.86 -4.14 13.25
C PRO A 43 -8.40 -5.51 12.73
N GLY A 44 -9.19 -6.55 12.97
CA GLY A 44 -8.93 -7.89 12.45
C GLY A 44 -9.27 -8.98 13.47
N GLU A 45 -9.17 -10.23 13.01
CA GLU A 45 -9.25 -11.40 13.89
C GLU A 45 -7.98 -11.50 14.73
N ARG A 46 -8.15 -11.70 16.04
CA ARG A 46 -7.04 -11.88 16.97
C ARG A 46 -6.69 -13.34 17.10
N ALA A 47 -5.39 -13.62 17.12
CA ALA A 47 -4.92 -14.98 17.35
C ALA A 47 -5.27 -15.44 18.78
N GLU A 48 -5.75 -16.65 18.91
CA GLU A 48 -5.89 -17.28 20.22
C GLU A 48 -4.49 -17.71 20.70
N PRO A 49 -4.05 -17.25 21.88
CA PRO A 49 -2.73 -17.61 22.38
C PRO A 49 -2.71 -19.03 22.94
N GLU A 50 -1.61 -19.69 22.76
CA GLU A 50 -1.31 -20.93 23.49
C GLU A 50 -0.57 -20.59 24.81
N GLY A 51 -1.02 -21.16 25.94
CA GLY A 51 -0.31 -21.08 27.21
C GLY A 51 -0.79 -19.98 28.16
N THR A 52 0.15 -19.32 28.86
CA THR A 52 -0.16 -18.40 29.97
C THR A 52 -0.39 -16.97 29.47
N VAL A 53 -1.44 -16.34 29.97
CA VAL A 53 -1.82 -14.95 29.70
C VAL A 53 -1.85 -14.12 30.98
N SER A 54 -1.72 -12.79 30.84
CA SER A 54 -1.92 -11.83 31.93
C SER A 54 -3.36 -11.32 31.89
N ILE A 55 -4.01 -11.20 33.06
CA ILE A 55 -5.40 -10.73 33.18
C ILE A 55 -5.41 -9.24 33.51
N TYR A 56 -6.24 -8.48 32.82
CA TYR A 56 -6.45 -7.07 33.05
C TYR A 56 -7.94 -6.73 33.22
N GLU A 57 -8.19 -5.58 33.87
CA GLU A 57 -9.53 -5.05 34.12
C GLU A 57 -9.71 -3.69 33.42
N VAL A 58 -10.95 -3.22 33.34
CA VAL A 58 -11.26 -1.89 32.79
C VAL A 58 -10.44 -0.82 33.52
N GLY A 59 -9.83 0.07 32.76
CA GLY A 59 -9.00 1.15 33.28
C GLY A 59 -7.54 0.77 33.56
N ASP A 60 -7.15 -0.49 33.40
CA ASP A 60 -5.74 -0.86 33.40
C ASP A 60 -5.07 -0.35 32.12
N VAL A 61 -3.78 0.01 32.21
CA VAL A 61 -2.96 0.42 31.07
C VAL A 61 -1.97 -0.70 30.75
N LEU A 62 -2.06 -1.22 29.55
CA LEU A 62 -1.16 -2.26 29.03
C LEU A 62 0.07 -1.59 28.41
N PHE A 63 1.27 -1.95 28.86
CA PHE A 63 2.53 -1.46 28.33
C PHE A 63 3.37 -2.62 27.79
N GLY A 64 3.69 -2.59 26.49
CA GLY A 64 4.56 -3.59 25.84
C GLY A 64 6.00 -3.48 26.36
N LYS A 65 6.43 -4.45 27.20
CA LYS A 65 7.82 -4.47 27.71
C LYS A 65 8.81 -5.00 26.68
N LEU A 66 8.39 -5.79 25.71
CA LEU A 66 9.18 -6.29 24.59
C LEU A 66 9.30 -5.21 23.53
N ARG A 67 10.53 -4.86 23.14
CA ARG A 67 10.81 -3.80 22.17
C ARG A 67 10.09 -2.49 22.51
N PRO A 68 10.36 -1.88 23.67
CA PRO A 68 9.60 -0.71 24.16
C PRO A 68 9.67 0.50 23.23
N TYR A 69 10.65 0.57 22.34
CA TYR A 69 10.73 1.59 21.28
C TYR A 69 9.53 1.58 20.32
N LEU A 70 8.78 0.48 20.26
CA LEU A 70 7.53 0.42 19.51
C LEU A 70 6.38 1.17 20.20
N ALA A 71 6.56 1.63 21.43
CA ALA A 71 5.58 2.41 22.20
C ALA A 71 4.15 1.84 22.16
N LYS A 72 4.02 0.53 22.39
CA LYS A 72 2.73 -0.17 22.43
C LYS A 72 2.10 0.01 23.80
N VAL A 73 1.20 0.99 23.93
CA VAL A 73 0.55 1.38 25.19
C VAL A 73 -0.95 1.47 24.97
N HIS A 74 -1.72 0.57 25.57
CA HIS A 74 -3.18 0.52 25.39
C HIS A 74 -3.91 0.77 26.72
N LEU A 75 -4.95 1.59 26.70
CA LEU A 75 -5.88 1.77 27.81
C LEU A 75 -7.03 0.77 27.66
N ALA A 76 -7.20 -0.11 28.61
CA ALA A 76 -8.25 -1.12 28.58
C ALA A 76 -9.63 -0.51 28.82
N GLU A 77 -10.49 -0.56 27.82
CA GLU A 77 -11.90 -0.13 27.89
C GLU A 77 -12.81 -1.27 28.35
N GLU A 78 -12.37 -2.52 28.17
CA GLU A 78 -13.04 -3.74 28.62
C GLU A 78 -12.06 -4.60 29.42
N ALA A 79 -12.59 -5.53 30.23
CA ALA A 79 -11.76 -6.52 30.92
C ALA A 79 -11.34 -7.63 29.95
N GLY A 80 -10.10 -8.12 30.07
CA GLY A 80 -9.59 -9.10 29.11
C GLY A 80 -8.35 -9.84 29.59
N ALA A 81 -7.72 -10.53 28.64
CA ALA A 81 -6.44 -11.19 28.77
C ALA A 81 -5.43 -10.59 27.77
N CYS A 82 -4.16 -10.54 28.11
CA CYS A 82 -3.13 -10.05 27.22
C CYS A 82 -1.84 -10.89 27.29
N SER A 83 -0.95 -10.67 26.32
CA SER A 83 0.37 -11.27 26.30
C SER A 83 1.12 -11.04 27.62
N THR A 84 1.84 -12.02 28.10
CA THR A 84 2.74 -11.89 29.26
C THR A 84 3.90 -10.94 28.98
N GLU A 85 4.13 -10.55 27.73
CA GLU A 85 5.08 -9.50 27.33
C GLU A 85 4.48 -8.07 27.49
N ALA A 86 3.22 -7.94 27.90
CA ALA A 86 2.64 -6.68 28.36
C ALA A 86 2.70 -6.59 29.90
N LEU A 87 3.08 -5.40 30.40
CA LEU A 87 2.85 -5.04 31.80
C LEU A 87 1.42 -4.53 31.93
N VAL A 88 0.68 -5.06 32.89
CA VAL A 88 -0.64 -4.56 33.24
C VAL A 88 -0.49 -3.57 34.39
N LEU A 89 -0.70 -2.29 34.10
CA LEU A 89 -0.48 -1.20 35.04
C LEU A 89 -1.83 -0.66 35.52
N ARG A 90 -2.16 -0.87 36.79
CA ARG A 90 -3.39 -0.39 37.41
C ARG A 90 -3.14 0.97 38.07
N PRO A 91 -3.72 2.06 37.55
CA PRO A 91 -3.61 3.37 38.17
C PRO A 91 -4.26 3.37 39.58
N GLN A 92 -3.62 4.02 40.53
CA GLN A 92 -4.21 4.27 41.84
C GLN A 92 -5.14 5.49 41.78
N ARG A 93 -5.90 5.74 42.88
CA ARG A 93 -6.93 6.80 42.95
C ARG A 93 -6.43 8.21 42.55
N SER A 94 -5.13 8.48 42.69
CA SER A 94 -4.55 9.79 42.34
C SER A 94 -4.10 9.93 40.89
N LEU A 95 -4.19 8.86 40.08
CA LEU A 95 -3.72 8.84 38.70
C LEU A 95 -4.85 8.42 37.77
N HIS A 96 -5.19 9.29 36.80
CA HIS A 96 -6.22 9.00 35.82
C HIS A 96 -5.70 8.03 34.73
N PRO A 97 -6.41 6.95 34.37
CA PRO A 97 -5.93 5.93 33.41
C PRO A 97 -5.52 6.53 32.05
N ALA A 98 -6.35 7.34 31.42
CA ALA A 98 -6.04 7.97 30.14
C ALA A 98 -4.81 8.91 30.23
N TYR A 99 -4.63 9.60 31.36
CA TYR A 99 -3.42 10.39 31.58
C TYR A 99 -2.17 9.52 31.67
N LEU A 100 -2.24 8.37 32.37
CA LEU A 100 -1.16 7.39 32.43
C LEU A 100 -0.78 6.88 31.04
N LYS A 101 -1.77 6.57 30.18
CA LYS A 101 -1.51 6.19 28.78
C LYS A 101 -0.61 7.21 28.08
N TYR A 102 -0.94 8.48 28.16
CA TYR A 102 -0.16 9.55 27.51
C TYR A 102 1.21 9.77 28.17
N VAL A 103 1.32 9.65 29.47
CA VAL A 103 2.63 9.70 30.18
C VAL A 103 3.57 8.61 29.70
N LEU A 104 3.04 7.40 29.40
CA LEU A 104 3.84 6.29 28.91
C LEU A 104 4.12 6.39 27.39
N LEU A 105 3.29 7.10 26.63
CA LEU A 105 3.51 7.40 25.21
C LEU A 105 4.43 8.59 24.96
N ASP A 106 4.86 9.33 26.01
CA ASP A 106 5.82 10.42 25.84
C ASP A 106 7.12 9.89 25.22
N PRO A 107 7.58 10.44 24.06
CA PRO A 107 8.79 9.99 23.39
C PRO A 107 10.02 9.95 24.30
N LYS A 108 10.20 10.96 25.14
CA LYS A 108 11.32 11.00 26.10
C LYS A 108 11.24 9.87 27.12
N ARG A 109 10.02 9.48 27.50
CA ARG A 109 9.78 8.34 28.40
C ARG A 109 10.08 7.02 27.71
N ILE A 110 9.65 6.87 26.49
CA ILE A 110 9.94 5.68 25.67
C ILE A 110 11.46 5.54 25.48
N ASP A 111 12.17 6.61 25.15
CA ASP A 111 13.64 6.61 25.01
C ASP A 111 14.33 6.23 26.30
N GLU A 112 13.92 6.80 27.46
CA GLU A 112 14.45 6.48 28.78
C GLU A 112 14.24 4.98 29.12
N ILE A 113 13.06 4.45 28.86
CA ILE A 113 12.73 3.03 29.09
C ILE A 113 13.53 2.15 28.13
N ASN A 114 13.63 2.51 26.87
CA ASN A 114 14.36 1.74 25.86
C ASN A 114 15.86 1.68 26.19
N ALA A 115 16.45 2.76 26.65
CA ALA A 115 17.86 2.81 27.08
C ALA A 115 18.15 1.88 28.29
N SER A 116 17.15 1.48 29.06
CA SER A 116 17.27 0.57 30.21
C SER A 116 17.12 -0.91 29.87
N THR A 117 16.88 -1.25 28.59
CA THR A 117 16.58 -2.62 28.18
C THR A 117 17.78 -3.54 28.16
N PHE A 118 17.53 -4.84 28.33
CA PHE A 118 18.52 -5.91 28.23
C PHE A 118 18.20 -6.83 27.04
N GLY A 119 19.24 -7.35 26.39
CA GLY A 119 19.13 -8.30 25.29
C GLY A 119 19.23 -7.64 23.90
N ALA A 120 20.20 -8.08 23.08
CA ALA A 120 20.50 -7.46 21.78
C ALA A 120 19.41 -7.73 20.73
N GLN A 121 18.83 -8.94 20.69
CA GLN A 121 17.82 -9.30 19.67
C GLN A 121 16.37 -9.09 20.13
N MET A 122 16.11 -9.19 21.45
CA MET A 122 14.79 -9.07 22.05
C MET A 122 14.84 -8.18 23.29
N PRO A 123 15.08 -6.86 23.13
CA PRO A 123 15.21 -5.95 24.27
C PRO A 123 13.91 -5.90 25.06
N ARG A 124 14.03 -6.08 26.40
CA ARG A 124 12.90 -6.04 27.33
C ARG A 124 13.13 -5.00 28.41
N ALA A 125 12.11 -4.22 28.69
CA ALA A 125 12.07 -3.33 29.84
C ALA A 125 11.52 -4.06 31.07
N SER A 126 11.94 -3.63 32.27
CA SER A 126 11.46 -4.18 33.55
C SER A 126 10.56 -3.19 34.28
N TRP A 127 9.60 -3.74 35.06
CA TRP A 127 8.80 -2.90 35.96
C TRP A 127 9.67 -2.19 37.01
N ASP A 128 10.73 -2.82 37.47
CA ASP A 128 11.65 -2.21 38.45
C ASP A 128 12.24 -0.90 37.95
N PHE A 129 12.57 -0.81 36.65
CA PHE A 129 13.00 0.44 36.06
C PHE A 129 11.83 1.39 35.83
N ILE A 130 10.80 0.96 35.09
CA ILE A 130 9.64 1.78 34.70
C ILE A 130 8.95 2.36 35.93
N GLY A 131 8.75 1.56 36.98
CA GLY A 131 8.13 1.99 38.24
C GLY A 131 8.95 3.05 39.01
N ASN A 132 10.25 3.11 38.78
CA ASN A 132 11.12 4.13 39.38
C ASN A 132 11.23 5.41 38.56
N CYS A 133 10.76 5.43 37.30
CA CYS A 133 10.70 6.64 36.48
C CYS A 133 9.85 7.70 37.19
N LYS A 134 10.33 8.95 37.19
CA LYS A 134 9.60 10.09 37.75
C LYS A 134 8.56 10.56 36.76
N ILE A 135 7.31 10.66 37.17
CA ILE A 135 6.20 11.22 36.41
C ILE A 135 5.65 12.48 37.10
N PHE A 136 5.14 13.39 36.31
CA PHE A 136 4.41 14.55 36.83
C PHE A 136 2.96 14.12 37.12
N VAL A 137 2.47 14.37 38.33
CA VAL A 137 1.11 13.99 38.75
C VAL A 137 0.38 15.24 39.27
N PRO A 138 -0.30 15.96 38.37
CA PRO A 138 -1.13 17.12 38.76
C PRO A 138 -2.44 16.66 39.42
N GLU A 139 -3.32 17.56 39.77
CA GLU A 139 -4.65 17.24 40.28
C GLU A 139 -5.48 16.46 39.25
N LEU A 140 -6.37 15.58 39.70
CA LEU A 140 -7.18 14.73 38.83
C LEU A 140 -7.98 15.49 37.77
N THR A 141 -8.47 16.66 38.12
CA THR A 141 -9.17 17.56 37.17
C THR A 141 -8.27 17.98 36.03
N THR A 142 -7.01 18.34 36.33
CA THR A 142 -6.00 18.70 35.34
C THR A 142 -5.60 17.49 34.48
N GLN A 143 -5.41 16.31 35.12
CA GLN A 143 -5.10 15.08 34.38
C GLN A 143 -6.20 14.72 33.37
N LYS A 144 -7.47 14.79 33.78
CA LYS A 144 -8.62 14.58 32.90
C LYS A 144 -8.67 15.60 31.75
N ALA A 145 -8.40 16.87 32.06
CA ALA A 145 -8.38 17.92 31.05
C ALA A 145 -7.27 17.70 30.02
N ILE A 146 -6.05 17.32 30.45
CA ILE A 146 -4.94 16.99 29.57
C ILE A 146 -5.28 15.78 28.70
N ALA A 147 -5.77 14.69 29.30
CA ALA A 147 -6.12 13.49 28.55
C ALA A 147 -7.21 13.77 27.50
N ALA A 148 -8.29 14.45 27.90
CA ALA A 148 -9.38 14.83 26.98
C ALA A 148 -8.91 15.78 25.86
N PHE A 149 -7.98 16.69 26.15
CA PHE A 149 -7.37 17.54 25.13
C PHE A 149 -6.59 16.70 24.12
N LEU A 150 -5.71 15.82 24.59
CA LEU A 150 -4.90 14.94 23.74
C LEU A 150 -5.76 13.97 22.93
N ASP A 151 -6.78 13.34 23.54
CA ASP A 151 -7.72 12.47 22.82
C ASP A 151 -8.44 13.21 21.68
N ARG A 152 -8.85 14.46 21.93
CA ARG A 152 -9.52 15.27 20.91
C ARG A 152 -8.57 15.67 19.78
N GLU A 153 -7.35 16.13 20.11
CA GLU A 153 -6.40 16.59 19.08
C GLU A 153 -5.84 15.41 18.27
N THR A 154 -5.53 14.26 18.90
CA THR A 154 -5.11 13.07 18.17
C THR A 154 -6.22 12.57 17.24
N ALA A 155 -7.47 12.49 17.72
CA ALA A 155 -8.60 12.13 16.87
C ALA A 155 -8.84 13.11 15.71
N ARG A 156 -8.56 14.42 15.91
CA ARG A 156 -8.63 15.43 14.84
C ARG A 156 -7.55 15.20 13.78
N ILE A 157 -6.31 14.92 14.22
CA ILE A 157 -5.17 14.62 13.34
C ILE A 157 -5.47 13.35 12.53
N ASP A 158 -5.91 12.28 13.18
CA ASP A 158 -6.26 11.02 12.52
C ASP A 158 -7.30 11.21 11.42
N LYS A 159 -8.37 11.96 11.71
CA LYS A 159 -9.37 12.30 10.70
C LYS A 159 -8.82 13.11 9.54
N LEU A 160 -7.83 13.98 9.79
CA LEU A 160 -7.20 14.76 8.74
C LEU A 160 -6.31 13.86 7.88
N ILE A 161 -5.53 12.95 8.48
CA ILE A 161 -4.73 11.95 7.77
C ILE A 161 -5.62 11.11 6.85
N ALA A 162 -6.67 10.49 7.40
CA ALA A 162 -7.60 9.66 6.62
C ALA A 162 -8.24 10.43 5.44
N LYS A 163 -8.58 11.72 5.65
CA LYS A 163 -9.10 12.56 4.55
C LYS A 163 -8.06 12.81 3.46
N LYS A 164 -6.80 13.04 3.85
CA LYS A 164 -5.70 13.27 2.89
C LYS A 164 -5.36 12.01 2.11
N GLU A 165 -5.33 10.85 2.75
CA GLU A 165 -5.14 9.54 2.09
C GLU A 165 -6.27 9.29 1.07
N ARG A 166 -7.50 9.52 1.47
CA ARG A 166 -8.65 9.41 0.56
C ARG A 166 -8.58 10.41 -0.59
N GLN A 167 -8.07 11.62 -0.35
CA GLN A 167 -7.86 12.61 -1.41
C GLN A 167 -6.84 12.13 -2.44
N VAL A 168 -5.73 11.52 -2.02
CA VAL A 168 -4.72 10.91 -2.90
C VAL A 168 -5.34 9.79 -3.76
N GLU A 169 -6.10 8.90 -3.14
CA GLU A 169 -6.78 7.82 -3.86
C GLU A 169 -7.72 8.36 -4.96
N LEU A 170 -8.54 9.35 -4.61
CA LEU A 170 -9.49 9.96 -5.54
C LEU A 170 -8.78 10.73 -6.67
N LEU A 171 -7.65 11.37 -6.37
CA LEU A 171 -6.84 12.08 -7.35
C LEU A 171 -6.30 11.12 -8.41
N HIS A 172 -5.69 10.00 -8.00
CA HIS A 172 -5.19 8.99 -8.93
C HIS A 172 -6.34 8.34 -9.73
N LYS A 173 -7.48 8.07 -9.08
CA LYS A 173 -8.66 7.54 -9.78
C LYS A 173 -9.15 8.50 -10.87
N ARG A 174 -9.22 9.81 -10.57
CA ARG A 174 -9.62 10.84 -11.52
C ARG A 174 -8.64 10.96 -12.69
N ALA A 175 -7.33 10.96 -12.42
CA ALA A 175 -6.32 11.01 -13.47
C ALA A 175 -6.41 9.80 -14.41
N LYS A 176 -6.56 8.59 -13.86
CA LYS A 176 -6.77 7.37 -14.67
C LYS A 176 -8.04 7.45 -15.52
N GLN A 177 -9.12 8.01 -14.98
CA GLN A 177 -10.36 8.20 -15.74
C GLN A 177 -10.17 9.22 -16.86
N ALA A 178 -9.51 10.36 -16.61
CA ALA A 178 -9.22 11.38 -17.62
C ALA A 178 -8.36 10.80 -18.77
N VAL A 179 -7.32 10.02 -18.41
CA VAL A 179 -6.51 9.31 -19.41
C VAL A 179 -7.36 8.34 -20.24
N ALA A 180 -8.24 7.57 -19.60
CA ALA A 180 -9.12 6.64 -20.32
C ALA A 180 -10.05 7.37 -21.31
N GLU A 181 -10.60 8.51 -20.93
CA GLU A 181 -11.43 9.36 -21.79
C GLU A 181 -10.63 9.94 -22.97
N LEU A 182 -9.40 10.40 -22.71
CA LEU A 182 -8.51 10.92 -23.75
C LEU A 182 -8.19 9.85 -24.80
N VAL A 183 -7.72 8.68 -24.38
CA VAL A 183 -7.24 7.63 -25.30
C VAL A 183 -8.37 6.90 -26.01
N THR A 184 -9.61 6.94 -25.51
CA THR A 184 -10.78 6.41 -26.19
C THR A 184 -11.51 7.44 -27.06
N GLY A 185 -11.11 8.71 -27.00
CA GLY A 185 -11.74 9.81 -27.72
C GLY A 185 -13.06 10.30 -27.10
N ALA A 186 -13.37 9.89 -25.89
CA ALA A 186 -14.62 10.27 -25.20
C ALA A 186 -14.68 11.76 -24.82
N THR A 187 -13.51 12.42 -24.67
CA THR A 187 -13.41 13.84 -24.29
C THR A 187 -13.51 14.81 -25.47
N VAL A 188 -13.59 14.32 -26.69
CA VAL A 188 -13.63 15.18 -27.89
C VAL A 188 -15.04 15.77 -28.05
N GLY A 189 -15.38 16.71 -27.16
CA GLY A 189 -16.65 17.44 -27.21
C GLY A 189 -16.82 18.20 -28.53
N GLY A 190 -17.98 18.07 -29.16
CA GLY A 190 -18.32 18.82 -30.39
C GLY A 190 -17.82 18.20 -31.70
N MET A 191 -17.03 17.13 -31.69
CA MET A 191 -16.67 16.37 -32.89
C MET A 191 -17.73 15.32 -33.25
N ALA A 192 -17.90 15.10 -34.56
CA ALA A 192 -18.71 13.99 -35.04
C ALA A 192 -18.09 12.66 -34.55
N THR A 193 -18.96 11.75 -34.09
CA THR A 193 -18.57 10.40 -33.67
C THR A 193 -19.24 9.36 -34.52
N VAL A 194 -18.65 8.18 -34.63
CA VAL A 194 -19.20 7.00 -35.28
C VAL A 194 -19.34 5.86 -34.29
N GLU A 195 -20.38 5.04 -34.48
CA GLU A 195 -20.58 3.82 -33.71
C GLU A 195 -19.59 2.74 -34.15
N THR A 196 -18.97 2.07 -33.21
CA THR A 196 -17.99 1.02 -33.47
C THR A 196 -18.63 -0.39 -33.55
N GLY A 197 -19.79 -0.56 -32.96
CA GLY A 197 -20.40 -1.86 -32.74
C GLY A 197 -19.76 -2.69 -31.63
N LEU A 198 -18.88 -2.07 -30.81
CA LEU A 198 -18.19 -2.73 -29.72
C LEU A 198 -18.66 -2.17 -28.37
N ASP A 199 -19.15 -3.03 -27.47
CA ASP A 199 -19.68 -2.63 -26.16
C ASP A 199 -18.67 -1.88 -25.30
N HIS A 200 -17.39 -2.25 -25.37
CA HIS A 200 -16.33 -1.68 -24.53
C HIS A 200 -15.84 -0.30 -25.04
N ILE A 201 -16.09 0.04 -26.29
CA ILE A 201 -15.85 1.37 -26.86
C ILE A 201 -16.93 1.67 -27.92
N PRO A 202 -18.14 2.03 -27.50
CA PRO A 202 -19.29 2.12 -28.38
C PRO A 202 -19.15 3.21 -29.46
N ARG A 203 -18.37 4.25 -29.19
CA ARG A 203 -18.15 5.39 -30.09
C ARG A 203 -16.71 5.86 -30.10
N ILE A 204 -16.26 6.29 -31.29
CA ILE A 204 -14.95 6.96 -31.48
C ILE A 204 -15.16 8.19 -32.35
N PRO A 205 -14.23 9.18 -32.35
CA PRO A 205 -14.24 10.28 -33.31
C PRO A 205 -14.33 9.77 -34.75
N ALA A 206 -15.14 10.42 -35.58
CA ALA A 206 -15.42 9.96 -36.96
C ALA A 206 -14.19 9.89 -37.87
N HIS A 207 -13.17 10.64 -37.57
CA HIS A 207 -11.91 10.65 -38.33
C HIS A 207 -10.89 9.59 -37.85
N TRP A 208 -11.20 8.87 -36.76
CA TRP A 208 -10.39 7.74 -36.33
C TRP A 208 -10.74 6.47 -37.08
N SER A 209 -9.76 5.60 -37.27
CA SER A 209 -9.98 4.25 -37.78
C SER A 209 -10.09 3.23 -36.65
N LEU A 210 -10.69 2.08 -36.91
CA LEU A 210 -10.76 0.96 -36.01
C LEU A 210 -10.07 -0.24 -36.65
N LEU A 211 -8.97 -0.73 -36.10
CA LEU A 211 -8.18 -1.81 -36.67
C LEU A 211 -7.89 -2.89 -35.62
N ARG A 212 -7.66 -4.12 -36.08
CA ARG A 212 -7.17 -5.20 -35.20
C ARG A 212 -5.74 -4.92 -34.77
N ALA A 213 -5.38 -5.28 -33.53
CA ALA A 213 -4.02 -5.13 -33.01
C ALA A 213 -2.97 -5.78 -33.94
N GLY A 214 -3.29 -6.90 -34.57
CA GLY A 214 -2.41 -7.57 -35.54
C GLY A 214 -2.17 -6.82 -36.86
N HIS A 215 -2.92 -5.73 -37.15
CA HIS A 215 -2.60 -4.81 -38.26
C HIS A 215 -1.69 -3.65 -37.84
N LEU A 216 -1.51 -3.46 -36.53
CA LEU A 216 -0.72 -2.40 -35.94
C LEU A 216 0.63 -2.92 -35.44
N PHE A 217 0.65 -4.17 -35.01
CA PHE A 217 1.80 -4.83 -34.41
C PHE A 217 1.96 -6.23 -34.97
N HIS A 218 3.17 -6.78 -34.91
CA HIS A 218 3.46 -8.20 -35.11
C HIS A 218 4.34 -8.73 -33.97
N GLU A 219 4.14 -9.97 -33.59
CA GLU A 219 4.96 -10.61 -32.57
C GLU A 219 6.38 -10.81 -33.08
N VAL A 220 7.37 -10.52 -32.24
CA VAL A 220 8.77 -10.84 -32.46
C VAL A 220 9.33 -11.62 -31.29
N ALA A 221 10.24 -12.54 -31.59
CA ALA A 221 10.91 -13.41 -30.62
C ALA A 221 12.43 -13.44 -30.89
N GLU A 222 13.03 -12.26 -31.01
CA GLU A 222 14.48 -12.12 -31.20
C GLU A 222 15.19 -12.61 -29.91
N PRO A 223 16.11 -13.60 -29.99
CA PRO A 223 16.82 -14.09 -28.83
C PRO A 223 17.77 -13.02 -28.27
N ASN A 224 17.95 -13.01 -26.95
CA ASN A 224 18.90 -12.11 -26.29
C ASN A 224 20.32 -12.62 -26.47
N THR A 225 21.05 -12.07 -27.42
CA THR A 225 22.47 -12.42 -27.73
C THR A 225 23.47 -11.43 -27.16
N ASP A 226 23.01 -10.23 -26.71
CA ASP A 226 23.85 -9.08 -26.44
C ASP A 226 23.99 -8.75 -24.95
N ASP A 227 23.64 -9.66 -24.03
CA ASP A 227 23.63 -9.46 -22.57
C ASP A 227 22.91 -8.16 -22.14
N LEU A 228 21.77 -7.90 -22.77
CA LEU A 228 20.96 -6.71 -22.51
C LEU A 228 20.39 -6.72 -21.07
N PRO A 229 20.11 -5.54 -20.49
CA PRO A 229 19.49 -5.44 -19.18
C PRO A 229 18.12 -6.11 -19.18
N VAL A 230 17.84 -6.86 -18.09
CA VAL A 230 16.53 -7.50 -17.93
C VAL A 230 15.50 -6.46 -17.54
N LEU A 231 14.45 -6.34 -18.34
CA LEU A 231 13.32 -5.44 -18.11
C LEU A 231 12.13 -6.23 -17.56
N SER A 232 11.34 -5.56 -16.74
CA SER A 232 10.07 -6.08 -16.25
C SER A 232 8.92 -5.17 -16.68
N VAL A 233 7.73 -5.77 -16.86
CA VAL A 233 6.50 -5.03 -17.16
C VAL A 233 5.62 -5.03 -15.93
N SER A 234 5.51 -3.86 -15.30
CA SER A 234 4.66 -3.62 -14.13
C SER A 234 3.21 -3.33 -14.56
N ILE A 235 2.24 -3.75 -13.73
CA ILE A 235 0.84 -3.34 -13.85
C ILE A 235 0.66 -1.85 -13.53
N HIS A 236 1.62 -1.21 -12.86
CA HIS A 236 1.52 0.19 -12.41
C HIS A 236 2.24 1.16 -13.35
N THR A 237 3.49 0.87 -13.74
CA THR A 237 4.38 1.81 -14.43
C THR A 237 4.67 1.47 -15.89
N GLY A 238 4.30 0.27 -16.37
CA GLY A 238 4.70 -0.22 -17.70
C GLY A 238 6.08 -0.90 -17.66
N ILE A 239 6.90 -0.74 -18.70
CA ILE A 239 8.27 -1.29 -18.72
C ILE A 239 9.19 -0.42 -17.88
N SER A 240 9.95 -1.03 -16.98
CA SER A 240 11.02 -0.36 -16.24
C SER A 240 12.30 -1.19 -16.24
N ASP A 241 13.43 -0.50 -16.26
CA ASP A 241 14.79 -1.03 -16.06
C ASP A 241 15.12 -1.23 -14.58
N ARG A 242 14.29 -0.69 -13.68
CA ARG A 242 14.44 -0.91 -12.24
C ARG A 242 14.14 -2.35 -11.91
N GLN A 243 15.09 -2.99 -11.24
CA GLN A 243 14.76 -4.17 -10.45
C GLN A 243 13.69 -3.71 -9.45
N LEU A 244 12.46 -4.18 -9.65
CA LEU A 244 11.37 -3.92 -8.70
C LEU A 244 11.86 -4.35 -7.32
N ASP A 245 11.76 -3.48 -6.32
CA ASP A 245 12.04 -3.81 -4.93
C ASP A 245 11.18 -5.00 -4.50
N ASP A 246 11.66 -5.81 -3.55
CA ASP A 246 10.98 -7.04 -3.14
C ASP A 246 9.53 -6.83 -2.66
N GLU A 247 9.18 -5.60 -2.25
CA GLU A 247 7.80 -5.20 -1.88
C GLU A 247 6.89 -4.98 -3.10
N GLU A 248 7.44 -4.60 -4.26
CA GLU A 248 6.71 -4.48 -5.54
C GLU A 248 6.61 -5.82 -6.29
N ARG A 249 7.34 -6.83 -5.84
CA ARG A 249 7.30 -8.20 -6.38
C ARG A 249 6.28 -9.02 -5.63
N ASP A 250 5.15 -9.30 -6.23
CA ASP A 250 4.16 -10.26 -5.69
C ASP A 250 4.70 -11.69 -5.48
N ARG A 251 5.88 -12.01 -5.98
CA ARG A 251 6.62 -13.27 -5.77
C ARG A 251 8.11 -13.07 -6.05
N LYS A 252 8.96 -13.72 -5.28
CA LYS A 252 10.39 -13.91 -5.63
C LYS A 252 10.49 -14.53 -7.03
N VAL A 253 10.82 -13.72 -8.02
CA VAL A 253 11.15 -14.21 -9.36
C VAL A 253 12.56 -14.77 -9.25
N ASN A 254 12.69 -16.10 -9.29
CA ASN A 254 13.99 -16.73 -9.53
C ASN A 254 14.43 -16.27 -10.93
N LEU A 255 15.42 -15.39 -10.98
CA LEU A 255 16.09 -15.07 -12.24
C LEU A 255 16.65 -16.39 -12.79
N ILE A 256 16.19 -16.77 -13.96
CA ILE A 256 16.73 -17.93 -14.66
C ILE A 256 18.18 -17.55 -15.01
N GLU A 257 19.15 -18.31 -14.54
CA GLU A 257 20.59 -18.06 -14.78
C GLU A 257 20.92 -18.10 -16.27
N ASP A 258 20.24 -18.95 -17.04
CA ASP A 258 20.37 -19.01 -18.51
C ASP A 258 19.43 -17.98 -19.17
N ARG A 259 20.00 -16.86 -19.61
CA ARG A 259 19.28 -15.77 -20.29
C ARG A 259 19.15 -15.98 -21.80
N SER A 260 19.64 -17.07 -22.34
CA SER A 260 19.57 -17.37 -23.80
C SER A 260 18.12 -17.50 -24.31
N SER A 261 17.19 -17.86 -23.44
CA SER A 261 15.75 -17.95 -23.75
C SER A 261 15.00 -16.61 -23.68
N TYR A 262 15.65 -15.53 -23.22
CA TYR A 262 15.04 -14.20 -23.14
C TYR A 262 14.87 -13.61 -24.52
N LYS A 263 13.83 -12.77 -24.68
CA LYS A 263 13.50 -12.09 -25.93
C LYS A 263 13.96 -10.64 -25.87
N CYS A 264 14.61 -10.15 -26.93
CA CYS A 264 14.95 -8.74 -27.06
C CYS A 264 13.70 -7.88 -27.21
N VAL A 265 13.72 -6.71 -26.55
CA VAL A 265 12.76 -5.64 -26.76
C VAL A 265 13.52 -4.34 -27.08
N ARG A 266 13.06 -3.61 -28.10
CA ARG A 266 13.69 -2.40 -28.60
C ARG A 266 12.85 -1.16 -28.26
N PRO A 267 13.44 0.05 -28.28
CA PRO A 267 12.67 1.29 -28.13
C PRO A 267 11.47 1.34 -29.09
N GLY A 268 10.30 1.71 -28.56
CA GLY A 268 9.05 1.76 -29.30
C GLY A 268 8.33 0.43 -29.46
N TYR A 269 8.92 -0.71 -29.04
CA TYR A 269 8.21 -1.99 -29.04
C TYR A 269 7.29 -2.08 -27.82
N LEU A 270 6.12 -2.63 -28.03
CA LEU A 270 5.17 -2.94 -26.96
C LEU A 270 5.51 -4.33 -26.42
N ALA A 271 5.51 -4.50 -25.09
CA ALA A 271 5.61 -5.81 -24.47
C ALA A 271 4.52 -5.97 -23.39
N TYR A 272 4.02 -7.20 -23.26
CA TYR A 272 3.08 -7.53 -22.18
C TYR A 272 3.37 -8.91 -21.57
N ASN A 273 3.11 -9.01 -20.27
CA ASN A 273 3.20 -10.27 -19.56
C ASN A 273 1.96 -11.12 -19.87
N MET A 274 2.13 -12.29 -20.50
CA MET A 274 1.01 -13.17 -20.86
C MET A 274 0.11 -13.53 -19.67
N MET A 275 0.68 -13.67 -18.47
CA MET A 275 -0.05 -14.08 -17.26
C MET A 275 -0.72 -12.91 -16.53
N ARG A 276 -0.35 -11.65 -16.86
CA ARG A 276 -0.83 -10.43 -16.17
C ARG A 276 -1.35 -9.35 -17.12
N ALA A 277 -1.43 -9.60 -18.43
CA ALA A 277 -1.99 -8.67 -19.40
C ALA A 277 -3.42 -8.27 -19.02
N TRP A 278 -4.22 -9.22 -18.53
CA TRP A 278 -5.58 -9.02 -18.02
C TRP A 278 -5.64 -8.17 -16.73
N GLN A 279 -4.52 -7.82 -16.15
CA GLN A 279 -4.38 -6.84 -15.05
C GLN A 279 -3.78 -5.51 -15.53
N GLY A 280 -3.48 -5.39 -16.82
CA GLY A 280 -2.87 -4.19 -17.42
C GLY A 280 -1.34 -4.21 -17.44
N ALA A 281 -0.70 -5.37 -17.29
CA ALA A 281 0.76 -5.50 -17.43
C ALA A 281 1.19 -5.41 -18.90
N VAL A 282 1.08 -4.21 -19.45
CA VAL A 282 1.45 -3.82 -20.81
C VAL A 282 2.34 -2.58 -20.73
N GLY A 283 3.41 -2.53 -21.51
CA GLY A 283 4.32 -1.40 -21.56
C GLY A 283 5.01 -1.24 -22.90
N VAL A 284 5.58 -0.06 -23.13
CA VAL A 284 6.42 0.26 -24.28
C VAL A 284 7.84 0.49 -23.78
N SER A 285 8.81 -0.13 -24.44
CA SER A 285 10.21 0.08 -24.07
C SER A 285 10.73 1.40 -24.63
N THR A 286 11.51 2.08 -23.81
CA THR A 286 12.26 3.28 -24.19
C THR A 286 13.75 3.01 -24.41
N VAL A 287 14.21 1.80 -24.05
CA VAL A 287 15.60 1.34 -24.13
C VAL A 287 15.67 -0.06 -24.74
N ASP A 288 16.84 -0.44 -25.19
CA ASP A 288 17.12 -1.84 -25.54
C ASP A 288 17.18 -2.69 -24.26
N GLY A 289 16.55 -3.86 -24.29
CA GLY A 289 16.53 -4.73 -23.12
C GLY A 289 16.04 -6.13 -23.45
N ALA A 290 15.99 -6.99 -22.44
CA ALA A 290 15.54 -8.36 -22.55
C ALA A 290 14.40 -8.66 -21.58
N VAL A 291 13.39 -9.35 -22.04
CA VAL A 291 12.24 -9.80 -21.23
C VAL A 291 12.16 -11.32 -21.19
N SER A 292 11.64 -11.88 -20.10
CA SER A 292 11.54 -13.33 -19.94
C SER A 292 10.62 -13.96 -21.01
N PRO A 293 10.70 -15.28 -21.27
CA PRO A 293 9.83 -15.97 -22.23
C PRO A 293 8.32 -15.83 -21.96
N ALA A 294 7.93 -15.49 -20.71
CA ALA A 294 6.55 -15.25 -20.33
C ALA A 294 5.95 -13.93 -20.90
N TYR A 295 6.75 -13.17 -21.62
CA TYR A 295 6.31 -11.94 -22.29
C TYR A 295 6.13 -12.13 -23.78
N VAL A 296 5.14 -11.46 -24.33
CA VAL A 296 5.01 -11.23 -25.77
C VAL A 296 5.61 -9.88 -26.08
N VAL A 297 6.47 -9.83 -27.08
CA VAL A 297 7.05 -8.61 -27.63
C VAL A 297 6.40 -8.32 -28.97
N ALA A 298 5.85 -7.14 -29.15
CA ALA A 298 5.10 -6.72 -30.33
C ALA A 298 5.73 -5.48 -30.96
N LYS A 299 6.27 -5.67 -32.16
CA LYS A 299 6.88 -4.61 -32.97
C LYS A 299 5.81 -3.89 -33.80
N PRO A 300 5.83 -2.54 -33.91
CA PRO A 300 4.97 -1.80 -34.80
C PRO A 300 5.15 -2.22 -36.27
N THR A 301 4.04 -2.35 -37.01
CA THR A 301 4.05 -2.68 -38.46
C THR A 301 4.00 -1.42 -39.34
N ARG A 302 3.77 -0.25 -38.76
CA ARG A 302 3.64 1.03 -39.43
C ARG A 302 4.07 2.17 -38.50
N ASP A 303 4.12 3.36 -39.00
CA ASP A 303 4.34 4.56 -38.19
C ASP A 303 3.15 4.75 -37.23
N LEU A 304 3.42 4.58 -35.95
CA LEU A 304 2.49 4.77 -34.85
C LEU A 304 3.23 5.19 -33.57
N HIS A 305 2.52 5.80 -32.64
CA HIS A 305 3.07 6.17 -31.34
C HIS A 305 2.69 5.12 -30.29
N SER A 306 3.58 4.15 -30.07
CA SER A 306 3.31 2.98 -29.22
C SER A 306 2.84 3.33 -27.81
N LEU A 307 3.30 4.47 -27.23
CA LEU A 307 2.91 4.92 -25.90
C LEU A 307 1.40 5.23 -25.80
N TYR A 308 0.78 5.73 -26.90
CA TYR A 308 -0.68 5.86 -26.96
C TYR A 308 -1.37 4.51 -26.70
N TYR A 309 -0.89 3.44 -27.34
CA TYR A 309 -1.44 2.10 -27.17
C TYR A 309 -1.14 1.50 -25.80
N GLN A 310 -0.02 1.85 -25.16
CA GLN A 310 0.20 1.51 -23.76
C GLN A 310 -0.89 2.08 -22.87
N PHE A 311 -1.19 3.36 -22.98
CA PHE A 311 -2.25 3.99 -22.21
C PHE A 311 -3.63 3.40 -22.52
N LEU A 312 -3.93 3.20 -23.79
CA LEU A 312 -5.21 2.62 -24.24
C LEU A 312 -5.42 1.21 -23.64
N LEU A 313 -4.44 0.31 -23.80
CA LEU A 313 -4.52 -1.07 -23.34
C LEU A 313 -4.57 -1.20 -21.82
N ARG A 314 -4.17 -0.17 -21.08
CA ARG A 314 -4.25 -0.12 -19.62
C ARG A 314 -5.55 0.51 -19.09
N THR A 315 -6.46 0.88 -19.98
CA THR A 315 -7.80 1.33 -19.55
C THR A 315 -8.69 0.14 -19.16
N PRO A 316 -9.64 0.32 -18.25
CA PRO A 316 -10.53 -0.76 -17.81
C PRO A 316 -11.24 -1.50 -18.96
N PRO A 317 -11.78 -0.84 -20.00
CA PRO A 317 -12.40 -1.53 -21.11
C PRO A 317 -11.45 -2.50 -21.84
N PHE A 318 -10.21 -2.10 -22.07
CA PHE A 318 -9.23 -2.92 -22.78
C PHE A 318 -8.61 -4.00 -21.88
N ILE A 319 -8.45 -3.76 -20.58
CA ILE A 319 -8.10 -4.78 -19.60
C ILE A 319 -9.14 -5.89 -19.61
N GLU A 320 -10.43 -5.55 -19.66
CA GLU A 320 -11.50 -6.53 -19.75
C GLU A 320 -11.47 -7.29 -21.08
N GLN A 321 -11.19 -6.64 -22.21
CA GLN A 321 -10.99 -7.33 -23.49
C GLN A 321 -9.81 -8.30 -23.45
N MET A 322 -8.69 -7.92 -22.85
CA MET A 322 -7.56 -8.81 -22.67
C MET A 322 -7.90 -9.99 -21.74
N ARG A 323 -8.72 -9.75 -20.70
CA ARG A 323 -9.21 -10.80 -19.81
C ARG A 323 -10.09 -11.81 -20.54
N GLN A 324 -11.06 -11.35 -21.33
CA GLN A 324 -11.93 -12.19 -22.12
C GLN A 324 -11.18 -12.99 -23.21
N GLY A 325 -10.15 -12.40 -23.80
CA GLY A 325 -9.27 -13.07 -24.75
C GLY A 325 -8.29 -14.05 -24.10
N SER A 326 -8.11 -14.01 -22.79
CA SER A 326 -7.16 -14.88 -22.08
C SER A 326 -7.72 -16.29 -21.92
N LYS A 327 -6.86 -17.31 -22.04
CA LYS A 327 -7.19 -18.73 -21.87
C LYS A 327 -6.73 -19.23 -20.51
N GLY A 328 -7.59 -19.95 -19.79
CA GLY A 328 -7.32 -20.57 -18.50
C GLY A 328 -8.61 -20.89 -17.75
N ILE A 329 -8.57 -21.81 -16.79
CA ILE A 329 -9.75 -22.26 -16.04
C ILE A 329 -9.98 -21.39 -14.78
N THR A 330 -8.92 -20.75 -14.27
CA THR A 330 -8.95 -19.92 -13.06
C THR A 330 -8.16 -18.64 -13.31
N ASP A 331 -8.52 -17.54 -12.65
CA ASP A 331 -7.91 -16.22 -12.88
C ASP A 331 -6.38 -16.23 -12.78
N PHE A 332 -5.80 -16.97 -11.83
CA PHE A 332 -4.34 -17.07 -11.70
C PHE A 332 -3.66 -17.94 -12.78
N ARG A 333 -4.43 -18.60 -13.66
CA ARG A 333 -3.94 -19.38 -14.81
C ARG A 333 -4.28 -18.74 -16.15
N LEU A 334 -4.93 -17.59 -16.17
CA LEU A 334 -5.23 -16.86 -17.40
C LEU A 334 -3.96 -16.46 -18.13
N ARG A 335 -3.91 -16.70 -19.43
CA ARG A 335 -2.80 -16.34 -20.31
C ARG A 335 -3.33 -15.72 -21.60
N LEU A 336 -2.85 -14.53 -21.91
CA LEU A 336 -3.12 -13.87 -23.18
C LEU A 336 -2.01 -14.19 -24.16
N TYR A 337 -2.28 -15.07 -25.10
CA TYR A 337 -1.36 -15.38 -26.17
C TYR A 337 -1.52 -14.38 -27.34
N TRP A 338 -0.50 -14.28 -28.17
CA TRP A 338 -0.50 -13.40 -29.35
C TRP A 338 -1.72 -13.62 -30.25
N GLU A 339 -2.12 -14.88 -30.50
CA GLU A 339 -3.25 -15.23 -31.37
C GLU A 339 -4.59 -14.62 -30.93
N GLN A 340 -4.76 -14.36 -29.62
CA GLN A 340 -5.92 -13.68 -29.08
C GLN A 340 -5.73 -12.15 -29.05
N PHE A 341 -4.53 -11.69 -28.62
CA PHE A 341 -4.23 -10.26 -28.56
C PHE A 341 -4.36 -9.61 -29.94
N ARG A 342 -3.87 -10.24 -31.01
CA ARG A 342 -3.94 -9.71 -32.40
C ARG A 342 -5.35 -9.45 -32.92
N LEU A 343 -6.38 -10.03 -32.29
CA LEU A 343 -7.79 -9.88 -32.69
C LEU A 343 -8.46 -8.70 -32.00
N ILE A 344 -7.89 -8.13 -30.94
CA ILE A 344 -8.46 -6.99 -30.22
C ILE A 344 -8.56 -5.80 -31.18
N MET A 345 -9.75 -5.19 -31.23
CA MET A 345 -10.01 -4.00 -32.04
C MET A 345 -9.53 -2.76 -31.27
N LEU A 346 -8.68 -1.96 -31.92
CA LEU A 346 -8.05 -0.77 -31.35
C LEU A 346 -8.44 0.47 -32.17
N PRO A 347 -8.81 1.59 -31.52
CA PRO A 347 -8.96 2.87 -32.17
C PRO A 347 -7.60 3.40 -32.63
N VAL A 348 -7.58 3.99 -33.80
CA VAL A 348 -6.37 4.49 -34.47
C VAL A 348 -6.57 5.95 -34.86
N PRO A 349 -6.18 6.88 -33.96
CA PRO A 349 -6.08 8.30 -34.31
C PRO A 349 -5.02 8.54 -35.38
N PRO A 350 -5.03 9.69 -36.08
CA PRO A 350 -3.87 10.17 -36.84
C PRO A 350 -2.62 10.22 -35.96
N LEU A 351 -1.43 9.97 -36.55
CA LEU A 351 -0.17 9.84 -35.80
C LEU A 351 0.13 11.06 -34.90
N GLU A 352 -0.08 12.26 -35.40
CA GLU A 352 0.12 13.48 -34.60
C GLU A 352 -0.86 13.57 -33.41
N GLU A 353 -2.06 13.08 -33.59
CA GLU A 353 -3.04 13.03 -32.52
C GLU A 353 -2.69 11.96 -31.48
N GLN A 354 -2.15 10.79 -31.90
CA GLN A 354 -1.60 9.79 -30.96
C GLN A 354 -0.49 10.39 -30.07
N ARG A 355 0.43 11.16 -30.67
CA ARG A 355 1.51 11.85 -29.93
C ARG A 355 0.97 12.87 -28.94
N ARG A 356 0.02 13.70 -29.37
CA ARG A 356 -0.62 14.71 -28.53
C ARG A 356 -1.36 14.07 -27.35
N ILE A 357 -2.17 13.04 -27.62
CA ILE A 357 -2.93 12.32 -26.58
C ILE A 357 -1.97 11.66 -25.57
N ALA A 358 -0.92 10.99 -26.06
CA ALA A 358 0.05 10.35 -25.17
C ALA A 358 0.75 11.37 -24.27
N ALA A 359 1.22 12.50 -24.83
CA ALA A 359 1.84 13.55 -24.04
C ALA A 359 0.90 14.22 -23.03
N GLU A 360 -0.41 14.32 -23.35
CA GLU A 360 -1.42 14.83 -22.42
C GLU A 360 -1.69 13.82 -21.30
N ALA A 361 -1.79 12.53 -21.63
CA ALA A 361 -1.95 11.46 -20.66
C ALA A 361 -0.77 11.37 -19.66
N GLU A 362 0.47 11.52 -20.15
CA GLU A 362 1.65 11.60 -19.28
C GLU A 362 1.59 12.80 -18.35
N ARG A 363 1.20 13.98 -18.85
CA ARG A 363 1.06 15.19 -18.03
C ARG A 363 0.00 15.04 -16.95
N GLU A 364 -1.15 14.45 -17.26
CA GLU A 364 -2.23 14.21 -16.30
C GLU A 364 -1.78 13.28 -15.15
N LEU A 365 -1.09 12.19 -15.49
CA LEU A 365 -0.56 11.26 -14.49
C LEU A 365 0.54 11.90 -13.65
N ALA A 366 1.51 12.56 -14.29
CA ALA A 366 2.61 13.24 -13.59
C ALA A 366 2.11 14.34 -12.65
N HIS A 367 1.09 15.11 -13.07
CA HIS A 367 0.47 16.12 -12.22
C HIS A 367 -0.21 15.48 -10.99
N ALA A 368 -0.94 14.38 -11.19
CA ALA A 368 -1.56 13.65 -10.08
C ALA A 368 -0.51 13.14 -9.08
N ASP A 369 0.60 12.56 -9.57
CA ASP A 369 1.69 12.06 -8.72
C ASP A 369 2.37 13.20 -7.94
N GLU A 370 2.60 14.35 -8.58
CA GLU A 370 3.19 15.53 -7.93
C GLU A 370 2.30 16.06 -6.79
N VAL A 371 0.99 16.19 -7.06
CA VAL A 371 0.02 16.65 -6.04
C VAL A 371 -0.10 15.62 -4.91
N ALA A 372 -0.16 14.33 -5.23
CA ALA A 372 -0.18 13.24 -4.25
C ALA A 372 1.05 13.28 -3.34
N ALA A 373 2.25 13.44 -3.92
CA ALA A 373 3.49 13.56 -3.16
C ALA A 373 3.50 14.78 -2.22
N ARG A 374 2.91 15.91 -2.64
CA ARG A 374 2.75 17.10 -1.75
C ARG A 374 1.80 16.80 -0.58
N ILE A 375 0.69 16.09 -0.84
CA ILE A 375 -0.26 15.69 0.21
C ILE A 375 0.42 14.75 1.20
N VAL A 376 1.14 13.72 0.73
CA VAL A 376 1.86 12.76 1.58
C VAL A 376 2.90 13.47 2.45
N ARG A 377 3.70 14.36 1.87
CA ARG A 377 4.64 15.18 2.67
C ARG A 377 3.95 16.02 3.72
N SER A 378 2.75 16.55 3.44
CA SER A 378 1.98 17.33 4.44
C SER A 378 1.41 16.47 5.56
N VAL A 379 1.18 15.18 5.33
CA VAL A 379 0.80 14.21 6.38
C VAL A 379 1.97 13.94 7.31
N ALA A 380 3.17 13.80 6.78
CA ALA A 380 4.37 13.57 7.59
C ALA A 380 4.73 14.72 8.56
N LEU A 381 4.09 15.89 8.42
CA LEU A 381 4.26 17.05 9.30
C LEU A 381 3.17 17.16 10.38
N LEU A 382 2.17 16.27 10.36
CA LEU A 382 1.10 16.21 11.37
C LEU A 382 1.50 15.36 12.55
#